data_5d7b3db9e623fb55cfb7913e556ec1f0
#
_entry.id   5d7b3db9e623fb55cfb7913e556ec1f0
#
_cell.length_a   1.000
_cell.length_b   1.000
_cell.length_c   1.000
_cell.angle_alpha   90.00
_cell.angle_beta   90.00
_cell.angle_gamma   90.00
#
_symmetry.space_group_name_H-M   'P 1'
#
loop_
_entity.id
_entity.type
_entity.pdbx_description
1 polymer ?
#
loop_
_entity_poly.entity_id
_entity_poly.type
_entity_poly.pdbx_seq_one_letter_code
_entity_poly.pdbx_strand_id
1 'polypeptide(L)'
;MRFECVSRTHVGLRRKINEDSIFVDSERGLWAVADGMGGHDAGEMASAMVTDALRCLPVSADLDETATNAVEALRQVNRDLIELARSGESESGTIGTTVVGLAIADGSFRCFWMGDSRAYLVREGEISRVSRDHSLVQDLVDAGMLEPEEAETHENANLITRAVGAARSFEVDIVKGDVRPGDHFLLASDGLTRVMRDHELVAELDGGSLAEAADDMIETVLSRGAPDNVSLVITKVL
;
A
#
# COMPACT_ATOMS: atom_id res chain seq x y z
N MET A 1 13.32 -17.66 -7.65
CA MET A 1 13.77 -16.55 -6.80
C MET A 1 13.42 -16.88 -5.36
N ARG A 2 14.15 -16.44 -4.37
CA ARG A 2 13.82 -16.61 -2.95
C ARG A 2 13.70 -15.26 -2.30
N PHE A 3 12.84 -15.17 -1.31
CA PHE A 3 12.54 -13.94 -0.60
C PHE A 3 12.62 -14.16 0.91
N GLU A 4 13.13 -13.17 1.61
CA GLU A 4 12.90 -12.98 3.03
C GLU A 4 11.83 -11.90 3.16
N CYS A 5 10.79 -12.14 3.97
CA CYS A 5 9.67 -11.21 4.09
C CYS A 5 9.23 -11.08 5.55
N VAL A 6 8.89 -9.88 5.94
CA VAL A 6 8.26 -9.56 7.20
C VAL A 6 7.09 -8.62 6.96
N SER A 7 6.05 -8.74 7.77
CA SER A 7 4.93 -7.81 7.78
C SER A 7 4.54 -7.42 9.19
N ARG A 8 4.08 -6.19 9.37
CA ARG A 8 3.52 -5.69 10.63
C ARG A 8 2.28 -4.85 10.35
N THR A 9 1.35 -4.93 11.27
CA THR A 9 0.18 -4.05 11.30
C THR A 9 -0.15 -3.69 12.74
N HIS A 10 -0.59 -2.45 12.96
CA HIS A 10 -0.99 -1.95 14.26
C HIS A 10 -2.12 -0.93 14.13
N VAL A 11 -3.07 -0.97 15.07
CA VAL A 11 -4.24 -0.07 15.05
C VAL A 11 -3.89 1.41 15.26
N GLY A 12 -2.65 1.71 15.66
CA GLY A 12 -2.24 3.04 16.07
C GLY A 12 -2.70 3.39 17.50
N LEU A 13 -2.65 4.69 17.85
CA LEU A 13 -3.02 5.18 19.18
C LEU A 13 -4.30 6.05 19.19
N ARG A 14 -4.84 6.37 18.02
CA ARG A 14 -6.02 7.24 17.86
C ARG A 14 -7.25 6.51 17.31
N ARG A 15 -7.03 5.47 16.52
CA ARG A 15 -8.10 4.64 15.96
C ARG A 15 -8.55 3.58 16.95
N LYS A 16 -9.76 3.07 16.80
CA LYS A 16 -10.31 1.96 17.61
C LYS A 16 -10.30 0.64 16.86
N ILE A 17 -10.35 0.71 15.55
CA ILE A 17 -10.41 -0.41 14.62
C ILE A 17 -9.21 -0.28 13.69
N ASN A 18 -8.65 -1.40 13.31
CA ASN A 18 -7.64 -1.44 12.26
C ASN A 18 -8.34 -1.74 10.93
N GLU A 19 -8.41 -0.73 10.07
CA GLU A 19 -9.02 -0.82 8.75
C GLU A 19 -7.99 -1.19 7.67
N ASP A 20 -6.70 -1.31 8.04
CA ASP A 20 -5.67 -1.82 7.13
C ASP A 20 -5.75 -3.35 7.00
N SER A 21 -5.38 -3.86 5.82
CA SER A 21 -5.23 -5.29 5.56
C SER A 21 -3.94 -5.59 4.81
N ILE A 22 -3.31 -6.72 5.12
CA ILE A 22 -2.05 -7.16 4.53
C ILE A 22 -2.23 -8.51 3.84
N PHE A 23 -1.65 -8.64 2.65
CA PHE A 23 -1.52 -9.90 1.96
C PHE A 23 -0.04 -10.23 1.71
N VAL A 24 0.38 -11.44 2.08
CA VAL A 24 1.75 -11.95 1.90
C VAL A 24 1.69 -13.35 1.31
N ASP A 25 2.33 -13.55 0.16
CA ASP A 25 2.55 -14.85 -0.44
C ASP A 25 3.94 -14.89 -1.11
N SER A 26 4.95 -15.17 -0.30
CA SER A 26 6.35 -15.21 -0.76
C SER A 26 6.64 -16.40 -1.69
N GLU A 27 5.82 -17.46 -1.68
CA GLU A 27 5.98 -18.59 -2.60
C GLU A 27 5.59 -18.18 -4.02
N ARG A 28 4.54 -17.39 -4.16
CA ARG A 28 4.12 -16.82 -5.46
C ARG A 28 4.83 -15.51 -5.81
N GLY A 29 5.61 -14.93 -4.87
CA GLY A 29 6.21 -13.62 -5.06
C GLY A 29 5.19 -12.50 -5.18
N LEU A 30 4.13 -12.51 -4.33
CA LEU A 30 3.04 -11.53 -4.38
C LEU A 30 2.72 -11.00 -2.98
N TRP A 31 2.69 -9.68 -2.86
CA TRP A 31 2.40 -8.97 -1.61
C TRP A 31 1.50 -7.76 -1.86
N ALA A 32 0.73 -7.37 -0.85
CA ALA A 32 -0.04 -6.14 -0.89
C ALA A 32 -0.32 -5.57 0.50
N VAL A 33 -0.56 -4.25 0.53
CA VAL A 33 -1.13 -3.50 1.65
C VAL A 33 -2.36 -2.76 1.11
N ALA A 34 -3.44 -2.78 1.88
CA ALA A 34 -4.68 -2.08 1.60
C ALA A 34 -5.10 -1.29 2.84
N ASP A 35 -5.43 -0.02 2.68
CA ASP A 35 -5.84 0.91 3.73
C ASP A 35 -7.32 1.25 3.51
N GLY A 36 -8.16 0.80 4.42
CA GLY A 36 -9.60 0.87 4.32
C GLY A 36 -10.18 2.19 4.81
N MET A 37 -11.24 2.65 4.15
CA MET A 37 -11.96 3.86 4.53
C MET A 37 -13.47 3.68 4.34
N GLY A 38 -14.29 4.32 5.22
CA GLY A 38 -15.74 4.23 5.04
C GLY A 38 -16.55 4.43 6.33
N GLY A 39 -15.87 4.58 7.46
CA GLY A 39 -16.50 4.68 8.77
C GLY A 39 -17.06 3.34 9.29
N HIS A 40 -17.05 3.14 10.62
CA HIS A 40 -17.40 1.88 11.27
C HIS A 40 -16.63 0.70 10.68
N ASP A 41 -17.26 -0.46 10.50
CA ASP A 41 -16.62 -1.70 10.01
C ASP A 41 -16.44 -1.72 8.46
N ALA A 42 -16.82 -0.65 7.75
CA ALA A 42 -16.85 -0.63 6.30
C ALA A 42 -15.45 -0.56 5.66
N GLY A 43 -14.51 0.16 6.28
CA GLY A 43 -13.11 0.23 5.83
C GLY A 43 -12.39 -1.09 6.01
N GLU A 44 -12.54 -1.74 7.19
CA GLU A 44 -11.99 -3.08 7.45
C GLU A 44 -12.48 -4.10 6.43
N MET A 45 -13.79 -4.11 6.14
CA MET A 45 -14.36 -4.99 5.12
C MET A 45 -13.79 -4.70 3.73
N ALA A 46 -13.65 -3.42 3.35
CA ALA A 46 -13.15 -3.05 2.03
C ALA A 46 -11.70 -3.49 1.80
N SER A 47 -10.81 -3.26 2.77
CA SER A 47 -9.41 -3.67 2.69
C SER A 47 -9.25 -5.20 2.71
N ALA A 48 -10.08 -5.90 3.52
CA ALA A 48 -10.12 -7.37 3.54
C ALA A 48 -10.57 -7.95 2.20
N MET A 49 -11.61 -7.39 1.56
CA MET A 49 -12.06 -7.83 0.23
C MET A 49 -10.96 -7.73 -0.83
N VAL A 50 -10.14 -6.67 -0.79
CA VAL A 50 -8.99 -6.51 -1.69
C VAL A 50 -7.95 -7.60 -1.45
N THR A 51 -7.53 -7.81 -0.20
CA THR A 51 -6.51 -8.82 0.11
C THR A 51 -6.99 -10.25 -0.15
N ASP A 52 -8.26 -10.54 0.10
CA ASP A 52 -8.87 -11.85 -0.20
C ASP A 52 -8.98 -12.10 -1.71
N ALA A 53 -9.33 -11.08 -2.49
CA ALA A 53 -9.35 -11.19 -3.95
C ALA A 53 -7.95 -11.50 -4.51
N LEU A 54 -6.90 -10.84 -4.00
CA LEU A 54 -5.51 -11.13 -4.39
C LEU A 54 -5.06 -12.53 -3.96
N ARG A 55 -5.51 -13.01 -2.80
CA ARG A 55 -5.26 -14.37 -2.31
C ARG A 55 -5.82 -15.44 -3.25
N CYS A 56 -6.97 -15.17 -3.85
CA CYS A 56 -7.68 -16.09 -4.74
C CYS A 56 -7.19 -16.02 -6.20
N LEU A 57 -6.18 -15.22 -6.53
CA LEU A 57 -5.65 -15.15 -7.89
C LEU A 57 -5.12 -16.51 -8.35
N PRO A 58 -5.32 -16.86 -9.63
CA PRO A 58 -4.67 -18.04 -10.20
C PRO A 58 -3.15 -17.90 -10.15
N VAL A 59 -2.46 -19.03 -9.92
CA VAL A 59 -1.00 -19.06 -10.00
C VAL A 59 -0.59 -18.92 -11.44
N SER A 60 0.22 -17.92 -11.76
CA SER A 60 0.85 -17.73 -13.07
C SER A 60 2.35 -17.53 -12.91
N ALA A 61 3.13 -18.05 -13.84
CA ALA A 61 4.56 -17.76 -13.95
C ALA A 61 4.81 -16.45 -14.71
N ASP A 62 3.82 -15.91 -15.41
CA ASP A 62 3.91 -14.65 -16.15
C ASP A 62 3.49 -13.49 -15.25
N LEU A 63 4.41 -12.54 -15.04
CA LEU A 63 4.15 -11.33 -14.24
C LEU A 63 3.12 -10.40 -14.88
N ASP A 64 3.07 -10.30 -16.21
CA ASP A 64 2.09 -9.45 -16.88
C ASP A 64 0.69 -10.06 -16.77
N GLU A 65 0.58 -11.39 -16.81
CA GLU A 65 -0.67 -12.09 -16.51
C GLU A 65 -1.06 -11.92 -15.04
N THR A 66 -0.12 -12.08 -14.10
CA THR A 66 -0.37 -11.86 -12.67
C THR A 66 -0.88 -10.45 -12.41
N ALA A 67 -0.25 -9.42 -12.96
CA ALA A 67 -0.69 -8.03 -12.82
C ALA A 67 -2.07 -7.80 -13.45
N THR A 68 -2.33 -8.38 -14.62
CA THR A 68 -3.63 -8.28 -15.30
C THR A 68 -4.74 -8.92 -14.45
N ASN A 69 -4.48 -10.11 -13.91
CA ASN A 69 -5.42 -10.82 -13.05
C ASN A 69 -5.67 -10.04 -11.74
N ALA A 70 -4.63 -9.43 -11.16
CA ALA A 70 -4.79 -8.57 -9.99
C ALA A 70 -5.70 -7.37 -10.30
N VAL A 71 -5.47 -6.66 -11.40
CA VAL A 71 -6.31 -5.53 -11.81
C VAL A 71 -7.76 -5.94 -12.03
N GLU A 72 -8.01 -7.09 -12.65
CA GLU A 72 -9.39 -7.56 -12.88
C GLU A 72 -10.08 -7.98 -11.57
N ALA A 73 -9.35 -8.62 -10.64
CA ALA A 73 -9.86 -8.92 -9.31
C ALA A 73 -10.20 -7.64 -8.53
N LEU A 74 -9.33 -6.64 -8.54
CA LEU A 74 -9.59 -5.34 -7.93
C LEU A 74 -10.78 -4.61 -8.59
N ARG A 75 -10.95 -4.76 -9.90
CA ARG A 75 -12.10 -4.22 -10.62
C ARG A 75 -13.42 -4.88 -10.18
N GLN A 76 -13.39 -6.18 -9.89
CA GLN A 76 -14.57 -6.87 -9.34
C GLN A 76 -14.87 -6.36 -7.92
N VAL A 77 -13.86 -6.29 -7.03
CA VAL A 77 -14.02 -5.72 -5.69
C VAL A 77 -14.59 -4.30 -5.73
N ASN A 78 -14.10 -3.46 -6.66
CA ASN A 78 -14.62 -2.10 -6.85
C ASN A 78 -16.13 -2.09 -7.16
N ARG A 79 -16.62 -3.01 -8.02
CA ARG A 79 -18.06 -3.12 -8.31
C ARG A 79 -18.84 -3.51 -7.06
N ASP A 80 -18.34 -4.50 -6.34
CA ASP A 80 -19.01 -5.06 -5.16
C ASP A 80 -19.10 -4.01 -4.04
N LEU A 81 -18.02 -3.26 -3.78
CA LEU A 81 -18.02 -2.17 -2.79
C LEU A 81 -18.98 -1.03 -3.17
N ILE A 82 -19.04 -0.65 -4.45
CA ILE A 82 -20.01 0.36 -4.92
C ILE A 82 -21.45 -0.13 -4.73
N GLU A 83 -21.73 -1.40 -4.93
CA GLU A 83 -23.06 -1.99 -4.71
C GLU A 83 -23.42 -2.00 -3.22
N LEU A 84 -22.47 -2.41 -2.37
CA LEU A 84 -22.63 -2.39 -0.91
C LEU A 84 -22.90 -0.98 -0.38
N ALA A 85 -22.14 0.02 -0.84
CA ALA A 85 -22.38 1.42 -0.45
C ALA A 85 -23.78 1.93 -0.85
N ARG A 86 -24.33 1.45 -1.98
CA ARG A 86 -25.69 1.79 -2.43
C ARG A 86 -26.79 1.07 -1.65
N SER A 87 -26.53 -0.11 -1.11
CA SER A 87 -27.50 -0.88 -0.31
C SER A 87 -27.78 -0.26 1.05
N GLY A 88 -27.01 0.76 1.45
CA GLY A 88 -27.17 1.48 2.72
C GLY A 88 -26.39 0.84 3.88
N GLU A 89 -25.44 -0.02 3.60
CA GLU A 89 -24.56 -0.64 4.63
C GLU A 89 -23.48 0.33 5.15
N SER A 90 -23.38 1.53 4.59
CA SER A 90 -22.49 2.58 5.05
C SER A 90 -23.25 3.86 5.40
N GLU A 91 -23.09 4.36 6.61
CA GLU A 91 -23.64 5.65 7.04
C GLU A 91 -23.01 6.83 6.29
N SER A 92 -21.75 6.71 5.86
CA SER A 92 -21.03 7.74 5.08
C SER A 92 -21.38 7.72 3.58
N GLY A 93 -22.04 6.69 3.10
CA GLY A 93 -22.39 6.51 1.68
C GLY A 93 -21.19 6.15 0.78
N THR A 94 -19.99 5.98 1.35
CA THR A 94 -18.77 5.57 0.63
C THR A 94 -18.09 4.43 1.39
N ILE A 95 -17.80 3.36 0.69
CA ILE A 95 -17.00 2.22 1.17
C ILE A 95 -15.84 2.05 0.20
N GLY A 96 -14.62 2.12 0.68
CA GLY A 96 -13.47 2.02 -0.21
C GLY A 96 -12.19 1.64 0.50
N THR A 97 -11.16 1.43 -0.28
CA THR A 97 -9.82 1.13 0.23
C THR A 97 -8.76 1.53 -0.79
N THR A 98 -7.58 1.91 -0.31
CA THR A 98 -6.39 1.95 -1.15
C THR A 98 -5.93 0.53 -1.45
N VAL A 99 -4.99 0.40 -2.35
CA VAL A 99 -4.17 -0.80 -2.53
C VAL A 99 -2.82 -0.43 -3.09
N VAL A 100 -1.77 -1.03 -2.54
CA VAL A 100 -0.45 -1.10 -3.15
C VAL A 100 -0.01 -2.55 -3.16
N GLY A 101 0.32 -3.09 -4.33
CA GLY A 101 0.70 -4.48 -4.52
C GLY A 101 1.99 -4.63 -5.32
N LEU A 102 2.71 -5.71 -5.05
CA LEU A 102 3.98 -6.04 -5.67
C LEU A 102 3.98 -7.50 -6.07
N ALA A 103 4.31 -7.76 -7.34
CA ALA A 103 4.58 -9.10 -7.85
C ALA A 103 6.02 -9.18 -8.36
N ILE A 104 6.77 -10.22 -7.99
CA ILE A 104 8.16 -10.44 -8.40
C ILE A 104 8.33 -11.85 -8.93
N ALA A 105 8.85 -11.98 -10.16
CA ALA A 105 9.31 -13.25 -10.75
C ALA A 105 10.40 -12.97 -11.80
N ASP A 106 11.25 -13.96 -12.05
CA ASP A 106 12.22 -13.98 -13.16
C ASP A 106 13.07 -12.71 -13.32
N GLY A 107 13.52 -12.12 -12.18
CA GLY A 107 14.37 -10.92 -12.20
C GLY A 107 13.64 -9.62 -12.53
N SER A 108 12.32 -9.61 -12.47
CA SER A 108 11.49 -8.43 -12.75
C SER A 108 10.40 -8.27 -11.70
N PHE A 109 9.86 -7.05 -11.59
CA PHE A 109 8.69 -6.78 -10.75
C PHE A 109 7.58 -6.07 -11.51
N ARG A 110 6.38 -6.18 -10.95
CA ARG A 110 5.21 -5.34 -11.26
C ARG A 110 4.70 -4.78 -9.94
N CYS A 111 4.69 -3.46 -9.84
CA CYS A 111 4.03 -2.76 -8.75
C CYS A 111 2.73 -2.17 -9.30
N PHE A 112 1.60 -2.43 -8.65
CA PHE A 112 0.30 -1.91 -9.00
C PHE A 112 -0.33 -1.22 -7.80
N TRP A 113 -1.01 -0.08 -8.01
CA TRP A 113 -1.61 0.65 -6.88
C TRP A 113 -2.80 1.50 -7.29
N MET A 114 -3.63 1.82 -6.30
CA MET A 114 -4.72 2.78 -6.34
C MET A 114 -4.89 3.41 -4.95
N GLY A 115 -4.60 4.71 -4.81
CA GLY A 115 -4.59 5.43 -3.54
C GLY A 115 -3.24 6.03 -3.22
N ASP A 116 -2.98 6.28 -1.95
CA ASP A 116 -1.78 6.92 -1.40
C ASP A 116 -0.94 6.01 -0.48
N SER A 117 -1.30 4.71 -0.40
CA SER A 117 -0.38 3.69 0.11
C SER A 117 0.80 3.54 -0.85
N ARG A 118 2.00 3.40 -0.30
CA ARG A 118 3.24 3.57 -1.06
C ARG A 118 4.06 2.30 -1.20
N ALA A 119 4.73 2.18 -2.35
CA ALA A 119 5.77 1.19 -2.60
C ALA A 119 7.12 1.89 -2.78
N TYR A 120 8.14 1.35 -2.14
CA TYR A 120 9.52 1.80 -2.25
C TYR A 120 10.43 0.66 -2.66
N LEU A 121 11.48 0.98 -3.41
CA LEU A 121 12.64 0.13 -3.67
C LEU A 121 13.85 0.73 -2.98
N VAL A 122 14.50 -0.05 -2.11
CA VAL A 122 15.81 0.29 -1.55
C VAL A 122 16.85 -0.61 -2.18
N ARG A 123 17.81 0.01 -2.86
CA ARG A 123 18.89 -0.64 -3.58
C ARG A 123 20.20 0.07 -3.28
N GLU A 124 21.19 -0.68 -2.78
CA GLU A 124 22.53 -0.14 -2.47
C GLU A 124 22.49 1.07 -1.51
N GLY A 125 21.55 1.07 -0.54
CA GLY A 125 21.36 2.15 0.44
C GLY A 125 20.61 3.38 -0.10
N GLU A 126 20.15 3.36 -1.34
CA GLU A 126 19.33 4.42 -1.93
C GLU A 126 17.85 4.00 -1.97
N ILE A 127 16.95 4.88 -1.53
CA ILE A 127 15.51 4.68 -1.61
C ILE A 127 14.95 5.38 -2.84
N SER A 128 14.09 4.69 -3.55
CA SER A 128 13.28 5.26 -4.62
C SER A 128 11.82 4.88 -4.43
N ARG A 129 10.94 5.87 -4.52
CA ARG A 129 9.51 5.65 -4.48
C ARG A 129 9.06 5.08 -5.83
N VAL A 130 8.44 3.90 -5.81
CA VAL A 130 7.96 3.19 -7.00
C VAL A 130 6.55 3.62 -7.38
N SER A 131 5.68 3.81 -6.38
CA SER A 131 4.30 4.30 -6.59
C SER A 131 4.25 5.83 -6.55
N ARG A 132 3.22 6.40 -7.14
CA ARG A 132 2.88 7.83 -7.06
C ARG A 132 1.50 7.97 -6.42
N ASP A 133 1.37 8.81 -5.37
CA ASP A 133 0.10 8.94 -4.65
C ASP A 133 -1.02 9.46 -5.57
N HIS A 134 -2.18 8.85 -5.46
CA HIS A 134 -3.41 9.40 -6.00
C HIS A 134 -4.06 10.31 -4.95
N SER A 135 -3.46 11.47 -4.75
CA SER A 135 -3.91 12.49 -3.80
C SER A 135 -3.97 13.88 -4.44
N LEU A 136 -4.82 14.74 -3.89
CA LEU A 136 -4.93 16.12 -4.38
C LEU A 136 -3.60 16.85 -4.28
N VAL A 137 -2.88 16.68 -3.19
CA VAL A 137 -1.60 17.37 -3.00
C VAL A 137 -0.54 16.90 -3.99
N GLN A 138 -0.53 15.62 -4.36
CA GLN A 138 0.37 15.11 -5.38
C GLN A 138 0.00 15.69 -6.77
N ASP A 139 -1.29 15.82 -7.08
CA ASP A 139 -1.73 16.43 -8.34
C ASP A 139 -1.33 17.92 -8.40
N LEU A 140 -1.37 18.64 -7.27
CA LEU A 140 -0.89 20.03 -7.18
C LEU A 140 0.64 20.13 -7.35
N VAL A 141 1.40 19.23 -6.76
CA VAL A 141 2.86 19.17 -6.93
C VAL A 141 3.23 18.95 -8.41
N ASP A 142 2.58 18.02 -9.07
CA ASP A 142 2.85 17.72 -10.49
C ASP A 142 2.44 18.85 -11.42
N ALA A 143 1.43 19.63 -11.04
CA ALA A 143 1.04 20.84 -11.76
C ALA A 143 1.96 22.03 -11.49
N GLY A 144 2.97 21.89 -10.61
CA GLY A 144 3.85 22.97 -10.17
C GLY A 144 3.12 24.04 -9.35
N MET A 145 2.03 23.68 -8.71
CA MET A 145 1.19 24.57 -7.88
C MET A 145 1.50 24.44 -6.39
N LEU A 146 2.25 23.43 -6.00
CA LEU A 146 2.67 23.16 -4.62
C LEU A 146 4.10 22.59 -4.64
N GLU A 147 4.95 23.03 -3.72
CA GLU A 147 6.27 22.40 -3.54
C GLU A 147 6.12 21.04 -2.81
N PRO A 148 6.96 20.05 -3.14
CA PRO A 148 6.87 18.72 -2.52
C PRO A 148 6.92 18.75 -0.98
N GLU A 149 7.72 19.65 -0.40
CA GLU A 149 7.89 19.81 1.04
C GLU A 149 6.65 20.37 1.74
N GLU A 150 5.80 21.09 1.01
CA GLU A 150 4.56 21.68 1.50
C GLU A 150 3.40 20.67 1.45
N ALA A 151 3.49 19.64 0.59
CA ALA A 151 2.41 18.67 0.36
C ALA A 151 2.00 17.92 1.64
N GLU A 152 2.97 17.55 2.49
CA GLU A 152 2.70 16.77 3.70
C GLU A 152 2.00 17.57 4.80
N THR A 153 2.17 18.89 4.82
CA THR A 153 1.55 19.79 5.82
C THR A 153 0.31 20.52 5.29
N HIS A 154 -0.03 20.29 4.04
CA HIS A 154 -1.18 20.91 3.39
C HIS A 154 -2.50 20.46 4.04
N GLU A 155 -3.48 21.35 4.14
CA GLU A 155 -4.80 21.07 4.75
C GLU A 155 -5.55 19.89 4.10
N ASN A 156 -5.30 19.64 2.82
CA ASN A 156 -5.88 18.54 2.04
C ASN A 156 -4.89 17.38 1.82
N ALA A 157 -3.85 17.23 2.65
CA ALA A 157 -2.86 16.16 2.53
C ALA A 157 -3.49 14.75 2.56
N ASN A 158 -4.65 14.61 3.22
CA ASN A 158 -5.37 13.34 3.35
C ASN A 158 -6.43 13.11 2.26
N LEU A 159 -6.55 14.02 1.28
CA LEU A 159 -7.56 13.88 0.25
C LEU A 159 -7.05 13.01 -0.89
N ILE A 160 -7.47 11.74 -0.89
CA ILE A 160 -7.18 10.81 -1.99
C ILE A 160 -8.14 11.04 -3.15
N THR A 161 -7.63 10.92 -4.38
CA THR A 161 -8.38 11.15 -5.63
C THR A 161 -8.83 9.85 -6.28
N ARG A 162 -8.21 8.71 -5.91
CA ARG A 162 -8.57 7.38 -6.42
C ARG A 162 -8.49 6.34 -5.30
N ALA A 163 -9.52 5.48 -5.22
CA ALA A 163 -9.55 4.31 -4.34
C ALA A 163 -10.50 3.25 -4.88
N VAL A 164 -10.27 2.00 -4.54
CA VAL A 164 -11.16 0.88 -4.86
C VAL A 164 -12.46 1.06 -4.08
N GLY A 165 -13.61 1.02 -4.76
CA GLY A 165 -14.94 1.24 -4.18
C GLY A 165 -15.40 2.70 -4.13
N ALA A 166 -14.50 3.69 -4.25
CA ALA A 166 -14.84 5.10 -4.09
C ALA A 166 -15.08 5.84 -5.42
N ALA A 167 -14.61 5.33 -6.55
CA ALA A 167 -14.64 6.03 -7.82
C ALA A 167 -15.45 5.30 -8.90
N ARG A 168 -16.18 6.08 -9.72
CA ARG A 168 -16.87 5.55 -10.91
C ARG A 168 -15.89 5.16 -12.03
N SER A 169 -14.73 5.84 -12.13
CA SER A 169 -13.64 5.48 -13.03
C SER A 169 -12.64 4.64 -12.25
N PHE A 170 -12.52 3.38 -12.61
CA PHE A 170 -11.56 2.45 -12.03
C PHE A 170 -10.28 2.41 -12.88
N GLU A 171 -9.20 2.89 -12.32
CA GLU A 171 -7.90 2.92 -12.98
C GLU A 171 -6.80 2.60 -11.95
N VAL A 172 -6.11 1.49 -12.18
CA VAL A 172 -4.96 1.01 -11.40
C VAL A 172 -3.69 1.35 -12.17
N ASP A 173 -2.77 2.05 -11.55
CA ASP A 173 -1.47 2.32 -12.13
C ASP A 173 -0.54 1.12 -11.96
N ILE A 174 0.32 0.88 -12.95
CA ILE A 174 1.29 -0.21 -12.94
C ILE A 174 2.65 0.30 -13.38
N VAL A 175 3.69 0.00 -12.58
CA VAL A 175 5.09 0.21 -12.92
C VAL A 175 5.80 -1.13 -13.01
N LYS A 176 6.72 -1.23 -13.97
CA LYS A 176 7.58 -2.39 -14.23
C LYS A 176 9.02 -2.02 -13.98
N GLY A 177 9.79 -2.98 -13.45
CA GLY A 177 11.23 -2.78 -13.26
C GLY A 177 11.97 -4.08 -13.07
N ASP A 178 13.30 -3.97 -13.02
CA ASP A 178 14.19 -5.09 -12.79
C ASP A 178 14.48 -5.26 -11.30
N VAL A 179 14.69 -6.51 -10.90
CA VAL A 179 15.00 -6.90 -9.53
C VAL A 179 16.41 -7.49 -9.47
N ARG A 180 17.16 -7.15 -8.41
CA ARG A 180 18.51 -7.65 -8.15
C ARG A 180 18.58 -8.33 -6.78
N PRO A 181 19.42 -9.33 -6.59
CA PRO A 181 19.73 -9.84 -5.24
C PRO A 181 20.18 -8.69 -4.33
N GLY A 182 19.64 -8.63 -3.12
CA GLY A 182 19.90 -7.58 -2.16
C GLY A 182 18.91 -6.42 -2.19
N ASP A 183 18.04 -6.29 -3.21
CA ASP A 183 16.97 -5.31 -3.23
C ASP A 183 15.99 -5.53 -2.07
N HIS A 184 15.57 -4.42 -1.44
CA HIS A 184 14.47 -4.43 -0.50
C HIS A 184 13.29 -3.67 -1.12
N PHE A 185 12.10 -4.23 -1.00
CA PHE A 185 10.85 -3.54 -1.28
C PHE A 185 10.09 -3.31 0.01
N LEU A 186 9.59 -2.10 0.20
CA LEU A 186 8.71 -1.72 1.30
C LEU A 186 7.36 -1.30 0.72
N LEU A 187 6.29 -1.99 1.12
CA LEU A 187 4.91 -1.56 0.90
C LEU A 187 4.36 -1.05 2.23
N ALA A 188 3.71 0.10 2.23
CA ALA A 188 3.20 0.69 3.47
C ALA A 188 1.93 1.49 3.26
N SER A 189 1.05 1.48 4.29
CA SER A 189 -0.05 2.44 4.39
C SER A 189 0.47 3.83 4.78
N ASP A 190 -0.38 4.84 4.65
CA ASP A 190 -0.04 6.23 4.93
C ASP A 190 0.31 6.47 6.41
N GLY A 191 -0.22 5.65 7.32
CA GLY A 191 0.14 5.71 8.75
C GLY A 191 1.63 5.51 9.04
N LEU A 192 2.38 4.83 8.16
CA LEU A 192 3.85 4.79 8.22
C LEU A 192 4.45 6.02 7.53
N THR A 193 4.09 6.24 6.27
CA THR A 193 4.82 7.14 5.36
C THR A 193 4.56 8.62 5.63
N ARG A 194 3.54 8.97 6.40
CA ARG A 194 3.30 10.34 6.91
C ARG A 194 4.04 10.62 8.21
N VAL A 195 4.46 9.58 8.93
CA VAL A 195 5.13 9.72 10.22
C VAL A 195 6.65 9.57 10.10
N MET A 196 7.11 8.72 9.19
CA MET A 196 8.54 8.48 8.92
C MET A 196 8.93 9.02 7.55
N ARG A 197 10.10 9.67 7.49
CA ARG A 197 10.70 10.20 6.27
C ARG A 197 11.49 9.11 5.53
N ASP A 198 11.65 9.26 4.22
CA ASP A 198 12.36 8.31 3.37
C ASP A 198 13.76 7.96 3.90
N HIS A 199 14.53 8.93 4.39
CA HIS A 199 15.86 8.68 4.96
C HIS A 199 15.85 7.86 6.24
N GLU A 200 14.76 7.94 7.04
CA GLU A 200 14.58 7.12 8.25
C GLU A 200 14.23 5.68 7.86
N LEU A 201 13.38 5.50 6.85
CA LEU A 201 13.03 4.18 6.31
C LEU A 201 14.27 3.43 5.80
N VAL A 202 15.18 4.13 5.10
CA VAL A 202 16.45 3.55 4.66
C VAL A 202 17.31 3.13 5.83
N ALA A 203 17.44 4.01 6.83
CA ALA A 203 18.29 3.74 7.99
C ALA A 203 17.88 2.45 8.72
N GLU A 204 16.58 2.19 8.85
CA GLU A 204 16.08 0.96 9.45
C GLU A 204 16.38 -0.28 8.58
N LEU A 205 16.32 -0.14 7.24
CA LEU A 205 16.55 -1.24 6.32
C LEU A 205 18.04 -1.58 6.11
N ASP A 206 18.96 -0.65 6.42
CA ASP A 206 20.41 -0.86 6.31
C ASP A 206 20.99 -1.63 7.52
N GLY A 207 20.23 -1.76 8.62
CA GLY A 207 20.68 -2.40 9.86
C GLY A 207 19.97 -3.72 10.14
N GLY A 208 20.60 -4.64 10.85
CA GLY A 208 19.94 -5.76 11.49
C GLY A 208 19.15 -6.74 10.62
N SER A 209 18.15 -7.37 11.22
CA SER A 209 17.21 -8.25 10.54
C SER A 209 15.98 -7.47 10.06
N LEU A 210 15.29 -7.98 9.01
CA LEU A 210 14.03 -7.36 8.56
C LEU A 210 12.98 -7.30 9.66
N ALA A 211 12.99 -8.26 10.59
CA ALA A 211 12.05 -8.28 11.70
C ALA A 211 12.29 -7.13 12.68
N GLU A 212 13.55 -6.87 13.03
CA GLU A 212 13.95 -5.74 13.86
C GLU A 212 13.60 -4.42 13.17
N ALA A 213 13.95 -4.25 11.89
CA ALA A 213 13.59 -3.06 11.12
C ALA A 213 12.08 -2.78 11.11
N ALA A 214 11.27 -3.82 10.91
CA ALA A 214 9.81 -3.68 10.92
C ALA A 214 9.27 -3.31 12.31
N ASP A 215 9.82 -3.89 13.38
CA ASP A 215 9.43 -3.58 14.76
C ASP A 215 9.84 -2.14 15.13
N ASP A 216 11.05 -1.71 14.78
CA ASP A 216 11.57 -0.36 15.03
C ASP A 216 10.76 0.71 14.28
N MET A 217 10.35 0.44 13.04
CA MET A 217 9.43 1.32 12.28
C MET A 217 8.09 1.49 13.01
N ILE A 218 7.47 0.39 13.48
CA ILE A 218 6.21 0.47 14.24
C ILE A 218 6.42 1.22 15.55
N GLU A 219 7.48 0.91 16.31
CA GLU A 219 7.77 1.61 17.57
C GLU A 219 8.01 3.11 17.35
N THR A 220 8.72 3.49 16.30
CA THR A 220 8.93 4.89 15.91
C THR A 220 7.59 5.59 15.65
N VAL A 221 6.70 4.97 14.87
CA VAL A 221 5.36 5.52 14.61
C VAL A 221 4.57 5.67 15.90
N LEU A 222 4.58 4.66 16.77
CA LEU A 222 3.89 4.70 18.06
C LEU A 222 4.44 5.82 18.96
N SER A 223 5.76 5.95 19.03
CA SER A 223 6.42 7.00 19.83
C SER A 223 6.06 8.42 19.37
N ARG A 224 5.73 8.60 18.09
CA ARG A 224 5.30 9.86 17.47
C ARG A 224 3.79 10.08 17.51
N GLY A 225 3.05 9.18 18.17
CA GLY A 225 1.62 9.36 18.47
C GLY A 225 0.67 8.61 17.55
N ALA A 226 1.18 7.86 16.55
CA ALA A 226 0.43 6.96 15.67
C ALA A 226 -1.01 7.43 15.37
N PRO A 227 -1.20 8.48 14.57
CA PRO A 227 -2.52 9.10 14.38
C PRO A 227 -3.49 8.21 13.60
N ASP A 228 -2.98 7.22 12.87
CA ASP A 228 -3.73 6.29 12.05
C ASP A 228 -3.31 4.83 12.27
N ASN A 229 -4.02 3.91 11.61
CA ASN A 229 -3.56 2.54 11.42
C ASN A 229 -2.22 2.55 10.70
N VAL A 230 -1.35 1.61 10.98
CA VAL A 230 -0.04 1.50 10.35
C VAL A 230 0.22 0.06 9.94
N SER A 231 0.48 -0.12 8.66
CA SER A 231 0.76 -1.44 8.08
C SER A 231 1.92 -1.37 7.11
N LEU A 232 2.77 -2.39 7.17
CA LEU A 232 3.92 -2.50 6.28
C LEU A 232 4.23 -3.95 5.90
N VAL A 233 4.82 -4.12 4.73
CA VAL A 233 5.44 -5.36 4.25
C VAL A 233 6.83 -5.02 3.74
N ILE A 234 7.84 -5.68 4.27
CA ILE A 234 9.22 -5.58 3.79
C ILE A 234 9.59 -6.91 3.14
N THR A 235 10.06 -6.87 1.91
CA THR A 235 10.53 -8.05 1.17
C THR A 235 11.94 -7.82 0.66
N LYS A 236 12.86 -8.74 0.99
CA LYS A 236 14.22 -8.76 0.51
C LYS A 236 14.41 -9.86 -0.52
N VAL A 237 15.06 -9.53 -1.61
CA VAL A 237 15.45 -10.49 -2.66
C VAL A 237 16.76 -11.16 -2.28
N LEU A 238 16.77 -12.52 -2.24
CA LEU A 238 17.93 -13.34 -1.86
C LEU A 238 18.68 -13.89 -3.07
#